data_0720bbc0235e07eec13cf404b4cc91bd
#
_entry.id   0720bbc0235e07eec13cf404b4cc91bd
#
_cell.length_a   1.000
_cell.length_b   1.000
_cell.length_c   1.000
_cell.angle_alpha   90.00
_cell.angle_beta   90.00
_cell.angle_gamma   90.00
#
_symmetry.space_group_name_H-M   'P 1'
#
loop_
_entity.id
_entity.type
_entity.pdbx_description
1 polymer ?
#
loop_
_entity_poly.entity_id
_entity_poly.type
_entity_poly.pdbx_seq_one_letter_code
_entity_poly.pdbx_strand_id
1 'polypeptide(L)'
;MKVLFPIDGSEFALAALAKFAGMKSLFRKKTELVLLNVQLPLPHPHVLAWVGKEVVTKYYEIQSEEELAGARERLEQTEIAYRVEKRLGDPAQEIVTLAVSEQCEMIAMGTSGRTALKNS
;
A
#
# COMPACT_ATOMS: atom_id res chain seq x y z
N MET A 1 -11.94 13.12 3.42
CA MET A 1 -11.55 12.50 2.14
C MET A 1 -10.82 11.20 2.40
N LYS A 2 -11.18 10.17 1.68
CA LYS A 2 -10.53 8.86 1.82
C LYS A 2 -9.60 8.63 0.64
N VAL A 3 -8.33 8.36 0.93
CA VAL A 3 -7.29 8.20 -0.09
C VAL A 3 -6.66 6.84 0.05
N LEU A 4 -6.62 6.09 -1.05
CA LEU A 4 -5.93 4.80 -1.09
C LEU A 4 -4.49 5.02 -1.50
N PHE A 5 -3.57 4.45 -0.74
CA PHE A 5 -2.15 4.64 -0.95
C PHE A 5 -1.44 3.28 -0.96
N PRO A 6 -1.14 2.75 -2.15
CA PRO A 6 -0.41 1.48 -2.23
C PRO A 6 1.03 1.64 -1.75
N ILE A 7 1.46 0.71 -0.91
CA ILE A 7 2.81 0.68 -0.34
C ILE A 7 3.44 -0.68 -0.63
N ASP A 8 4.54 -0.68 -1.36
CA ASP A 8 5.25 -1.91 -1.73
C ASP A 8 6.65 -2.00 -1.11
N GLY A 9 6.95 -1.10 -0.18
CA GLY A 9 8.27 -1.05 0.44
C GLY A 9 9.31 -0.29 -0.35
N SER A 10 8.98 0.18 -1.54
CA SER A 10 9.94 0.90 -2.39
C SER A 10 10.16 2.32 -1.88
N GLU A 11 11.30 2.89 -2.26
CA GLU A 11 11.60 4.28 -1.96
C GLU A 11 10.64 5.23 -2.67
N PHE A 12 10.14 4.83 -3.84
CA PHE A 12 9.18 5.65 -4.57
C PHE A 12 7.88 5.81 -3.81
N ALA A 13 7.39 4.72 -3.22
CA ALA A 13 6.17 4.77 -2.43
C ALA A 13 6.36 5.63 -1.19
N LEU A 14 7.49 5.50 -0.50
CA LEU A 14 7.78 6.30 0.68
C LEU A 14 7.94 7.77 0.35
N ALA A 15 8.61 8.08 -0.75
CA ALA A 15 8.77 9.47 -1.18
C ALA A 15 7.44 10.10 -1.52
N ALA A 16 6.58 9.37 -2.23
CA ALA A 16 5.25 9.85 -2.57
C ALA A 16 4.40 10.08 -1.31
N LEU A 17 4.51 9.18 -0.34
CA LEU A 17 3.79 9.33 0.91
C LEU A 17 4.25 10.58 1.68
N ALA A 18 5.56 10.82 1.71
CA ALA A 18 6.11 12.00 2.37
C ALA A 18 5.61 13.28 1.71
N LYS A 19 5.57 13.31 0.37
CA LYS A 19 5.02 14.46 -0.35
C LYS A 19 3.54 14.66 -0.03
N PHE A 20 2.79 13.59 -0.05
CA PHE A 20 1.36 13.66 0.25
C PHE A 20 1.13 14.19 1.66
N ALA A 21 1.88 13.69 2.62
CA ALA A 21 1.75 14.14 4.02
C ALA A 21 2.05 15.62 4.17
N GLY A 22 3.02 16.13 3.38
CA GLY A 22 3.32 17.56 3.38
C GLY A 22 2.25 18.42 2.73
N MET A 23 1.42 17.83 1.87
CA MET A 23 0.36 18.55 1.16
C MET A 23 -0.99 18.51 1.87
N LYS A 24 -1.07 17.85 3.02
CA LYS A 24 -2.36 17.69 3.70
C LYS A 24 -3.04 19.02 4.02
N SER A 25 -2.26 20.08 4.20
CA SER A 25 -2.81 21.40 4.46
C SER A 25 -3.63 21.95 3.30
N LEU A 26 -3.48 21.37 2.10
CA LEU A 26 -4.29 21.75 0.95
C LEU A 26 -5.68 21.16 1.00
N PHE A 27 -5.87 20.13 1.82
CA PHE A 27 -7.15 19.46 1.96
C PHE A 27 -7.90 20.03 3.17
N ARG A 28 -9.02 20.66 2.91
CA ARG A 28 -9.82 21.27 3.98
C ARG A 28 -10.62 20.26 4.78
N LYS A 29 -10.86 19.08 4.20
CA LYS A 29 -11.59 18.02 4.86
C LYS A 29 -10.61 17.08 5.56
N LYS A 30 -11.11 16.46 6.63
CA LYS A 30 -10.33 15.43 7.30
C LYS A 30 -9.98 14.33 6.28
N THR A 31 -8.71 13.97 6.25
CA THR A 31 -8.21 12.96 5.33
C THR A 31 -7.94 11.66 6.08
N GLU A 32 -8.42 10.56 5.54
CA GLU A 32 -8.11 9.23 6.05
C GLU A 32 -7.35 8.49 4.96
N LEU A 33 -6.21 7.92 5.31
CA LEU A 33 -5.43 7.12 4.40
C LEU A 33 -5.75 5.64 4.59
N VAL A 34 -5.87 4.94 3.48
CA VAL A 34 -5.91 3.49 3.48
C VAL A 34 -4.62 3.02 2.82
N LEU A 35 -3.72 2.50 3.62
CA LEU A 35 -2.47 1.94 3.10
C LEU A 35 -2.73 0.53 2.64
N LEU A 36 -2.44 0.24 1.40
CA LEU A 36 -2.64 -1.09 0.84
C LEU A 36 -1.31 -1.73 0.53
N ASN A 37 -1.08 -2.90 1.12
CA ASN A 37 0.05 -3.73 0.76
C ASN A 37 -0.46 -4.99 0.09
N VAL A 38 0.03 -5.26 -1.11
CA VAL A 38 -0.34 -6.44 -1.88
C VAL A 38 0.87 -7.32 -2.03
N GLN A 39 0.74 -8.58 -1.61
CA GLN A 39 1.76 -9.60 -1.81
C GLN A 39 1.36 -10.47 -2.99
N LEU A 40 2.34 -10.79 -3.84
CA LEU A 40 2.10 -11.71 -4.94
C LEU A 40 2.06 -13.14 -4.40
N PRO A 41 1.15 -13.98 -4.91
CA PRO A 41 1.13 -15.38 -4.51
C PRO A 41 2.44 -16.07 -4.86
N LEU A 42 2.87 -17.00 -4.04
CA LEU A 42 4.05 -17.80 -4.33
C LEU A 42 3.84 -18.55 -5.64
N PRO A 43 4.88 -18.58 -6.51
CA PRO A 43 4.71 -19.14 -7.85
C PRO A 43 4.53 -20.66 -7.91
N HIS A 44 4.83 -21.36 -6.82
CA HIS A 44 4.76 -22.80 -6.78
C HIS A 44 3.73 -23.28 -5.75
N PRO A 45 2.52 -23.68 -6.20
CA PRO A 45 1.47 -24.09 -5.27
C PRO A 45 1.86 -25.27 -4.37
N HIS A 46 2.76 -26.12 -4.83
CA HIS A 46 3.19 -27.28 -4.02
C HIS A 46 4.03 -26.86 -2.79
N VAL A 47 4.50 -25.62 -2.74
CA VAL A 47 5.19 -25.12 -1.54
C VAL A 47 4.26 -25.18 -0.35
N LEU A 48 2.97 -24.89 -0.55
CA LEU A 48 1.97 -25.00 0.51
C LEU A 48 1.87 -26.40 1.08
N ALA A 49 1.97 -27.40 0.21
CA ALA A 49 1.87 -28.80 0.64
C ALA A 49 3.08 -29.20 1.48
N TRP A 50 4.26 -28.61 1.21
CA TRP A 50 5.49 -28.95 1.93
C TRP A 50 5.62 -28.26 3.28
N VAL A 51 5.31 -26.97 3.33
CA VAL A 51 5.58 -26.18 4.53
C VAL A 51 4.32 -25.89 5.37
N GLY A 52 3.15 -26.14 4.80
CA GLY A 52 1.90 -25.90 5.51
C GLY A 52 1.37 -24.48 5.35
N LYS A 53 0.07 -24.38 5.45
CA LYS A 53 -0.64 -23.11 5.24
C LYS A 53 -0.27 -22.05 6.27
N GLU A 54 -0.06 -22.46 7.51
CA GLU A 54 0.27 -21.51 8.58
C GLU A 54 1.63 -20.86 8.37
N VAL A 55 2.61 -21.63 7.88
CA VAL A 55 3.94 -21.09 7.61
C VAL A 55 3.88 -20.07 6.48
N VAL A 56 3.13 -20.37 5.43
CA VAL A 56 3.00 -19.47 4.29
C VAL A 56 2.27 -18.19 4.70
N THR A 57 1.20 -18.31 5.48
CA THR A 57 0.46 -17.15 5.97
C THR A 57 1.37 -16.24 6.79
N LYS A 58 2.18 -16.84 7.65
CA LYS A 58 3.12 -16.07 8.47
C LYS A 58 4.18 -15.40 7.62
N TYR A 59 4.64 -16.06 6.56
CA TYR A 59 5.59 -15.48 5.64
C TYR A 59 5.05 -14.20 5.01
N TYR A 60 3.81 -14.25 4.49
CA TYR A 60 3.20 -13.07 3.90
C TYR A 60 3.01 -11.95 4.91
N GLU A 61 2.65 -12.31 6.14
CA GLU A 61 2.45 -11.31 7.19
C GLU A 61 3.77 -10.58 7.51
N ILE A 62 4.86 -11.33 7.61
CA ILE A 62 6.17 -10.75 7.88
C ILE A 62 6.60 -9.85 6.72
N GLN A 63 6.45 -10.32 5.50
CA GLN A 63 6.81 -9.52 4.32
C GLN A 63 6.01 -8.24 4.24
N SER A 64 4.71 -8.35 4.51
CA SER A 64 3.82 -7.19 4.47
C SER A 64 4.24 -6.15 5.50
N GLU A 65 4.52 -6.58 6.73
CA GLU A 65 4.93 -5.63 7.77
C GLU A 65 6.28 -5.00 7.49
N GLU A 66 7.21 -5.75 6.91
CA GLU A 66 8.49 -5.17 6.51
C GLU A 66 8.30 -4.07 5.47
N GLU A 67 7.42 -4.29 4.50
CA GLU A 67 7.17 -3.30 3.46
C GLU A 67 6.38 -2.10 3.97
N LEU A 68 5.57 -2.30 5.00
CA LEU A 68 4.77 -1.22 5.58
C LEU A 68 5.50 -0.41 6.65
N ALA A 69 6.60 -0.94 7.18
CA ALA A 69 7.26 -0.34 8.33
C ALA A 69 7.64 1.12 8.13
N GLY A 70 8.22 1.45 6.97
CA GLY A 70 8.61 2.83 6.69
C GLY A 70 7.43 3.77 6.59
N ALA A 71 6.33 3.30 6.01
CA ALA A 71 5.12 4.09 5.88
C ALA A 71 4.48 4.35 7.24
N ARG A 72 4.41 3.33 8.08
CA ARG A 72 3.87 3.49 9.43
C ARG A 72 4.69 4.50 10.22
N GLU A 73 6.02 4.38 10.16
CA GLU A 73 6.90 5.28 10.88
C GLU A 73 6.70 6.73 10.47
N ARG A 74 6.58 6.97 9.16
CA ARG A 74 6.36 8.34 8.69
C ARG A 74 5.02 8.90 9.11
N LEU A 75 3.97 8.09 9.06
CA LEU A 75 2.63 8.56 9.40
C LEU A 75 2.42 8.74 10.89
N GLU A 76 3.13 7.98 11.72
CA GLU A 76 3.06 8.16 13.16
C GLU A 76 3.62 9.49 13.62
N GLN A 77 4.42 10.14 12.78
CA GLN A 77 4.94 11.48 13.06
C GLN A 77 3.98 12.57 12.62
N THR A 78 2.83 12.20 12.08
CA THR A 78 1.81 13.13 11.61
C THR A 78 0.51 12.91 12.37
N GLU A 79 -0.46 13.81 12.15
CA GLU A 79 -1.79 13.65 12.73
C GLU A 79 -2.77 13.01 11.74
N ILE A 80 -2.26 12.48 10.63
CA ILE A 80 -3.10 11.88 9.61
C ILE A 80 -3.59 10.53 10.08
N ALA A 81 -4.92 10.35 10.07
CA ALA A 81 -5.51 9.06 10.39
C ALA A 81 -5.26 8.08 9.24
N TYR A 82 -4.86 6.88 9.57
CA TYR A 82 -4.65 5.85 8.55
C TYR A 82 -5.02 4.47 9.08
N ARG A 83 -5.32 3.59 8.15
CA ARG A 83 -5.45 2.17 8.46
C ARG A 83 -4.77 1.37 7.37
N VAL A 84 -4.54 0.10 7.64
CA VAL A 84 -3.79 -0.79 6.76
C VAL A 84 -4.69 -1.90 6.26
N GLU A 85 -4.60 -2.17 4.96
CA GLU A 85 -5.23 -3.31 4.33
C GLU A 85 -4.14 -4.15 3.67
N LYS A 86 -4.20 -5.46 3.88
CA LYS A 86 -3.27 -6.42 3.30
C LYS A 86 -4.01 -7.35 2.39
N ARG A 87 -3.50 -7.54 1.20
CA ARG A 87 -4.13 -8.38 0.19
C ARG A 87 -3.09 -9.30 -0.46
N LEU A 88 -3.56 -10.38 -1.01
CA LEU A 88 -2.75 -11.32 -1.77
C LEU A 88 -3.34 -11.41 -3.16
N GLY A 89 -2.56 -11.09 -4.19
CA GLY A 89 -3.07 -11.14 -5.55
C GLY A 89 -2.31 -10.23 -6.50
N ASP A 90 -2.97 -9.81 -7.55
CA ASP A 90 -2.42 -8.88 -8.52
C ASP A 90 -2.53 -7.45 -8.01
N PRO A 91 -1.41 -6.72 -7.88
CA PRO A 91 -1.46 -5.37 -7.30
C PRO A 91 -2.44 -4.42 -7.99
N ALA A 92 -2.41 -4.35 -9.31
CA ALA A 92 -3.29 -3.43 -10.02
C ALA A 92 -4.77 -3.75 -9.77
N GLN A 93 -5.12 -5.02 -9.81
CA GLN A 93 -6.50 -5.44 -9.59
C GLN A 93 -6.94 -5.19 -8.15
N GLU A 94 -6.08 -5.48 -7.18
CA GLU A 94 -6.39 -5.27 -5.78
C GLU A 94 -6.56 -3.79 -5.46
N ILE A 95 -5.74 -2.94 -6.07
CA ILE A 95 -5.87 -1.49 -5.91
C ILE A 95 -7.25 -1.02 -6.37
N VAL A 96 -7.66 -1.40 -7.57
CA VAL A 96 -8.95 -0.99 -8.10
C VAL A 96 -10.09 -1.55 -7.27
N THR A 97 -10.03 -2.82 -6.91
CA THR A 97 -11.07 -3.48 -6.12
C THR A 97 -11.26 -2.78 -4.78
N LEU A 98 -10.17 -2.48 -4.10
CA LEU A 98 -10.27 -1.84 -2.79
C LEU A 98 -10.73 -0.39 -2.92
N ALA A 99 -10.23 0.33 -3.91
CA ALA A 99 -10.64 1.72 -4.11
C ALA A 99 -12.14 1.82 -4.31
N VAL A 100 -12.71 0.89 -5.08
CA VAL A 100 -14.15 0.88 -5.33
C VAL A 100 -14.93 0.46 -4.08
N SER A 101 -14.52 -0.63 -3.43
CA SER A 101 -15.25 -1.14 -2.27
C SER A 101 -15.22 -0.17 -1.09
N GLU A 102 -14.14 0.57 -0.92
CA GLU A 102 -13.99 1.54 0.16
C GLU A 102 -14.45 2.94 -0.24
N GLN A 103 -14.86 3.10 -1.48
CA GLN A 103 -15.29 4.40 -2.00
C GLN A 103 -14.24 5.48 -1.81
N CYS A 104 -12.99 5.14 -2.13
CA CYS A 104 -11.89 6.09 -2.03
C CYS A 104 -12.05 7.17 -3.08
N GLU A 105 -11.82 8.42 -2.69
CA GLU A 105 -11.93 9.56 -3.58
C GLU A 105 -10.70 9.74 -4.44
N MET A 106 -9.56 9.17 -4.02
CA MET A 106 -8.30 9.33 -4.71
C MET A 106 -7.44 8.10 -4.50
N ILE A 107 -6.64 7.77 -5.51
CA ILE A 107 -5.56 6.79 -5.40
C ILE A 107 -4.26 7.55 -5.61
N ALA A 108 -3.41 7.59 -4.59
CA ALA A 108 -2.12 8.26 -4.68
C ALA A 108 -1.04 7.20 -4.73
N MET A 109 -0.16 7.25 -5.70
CA MET A 109 0.85 6.22 -5.91
C MET A 109 2.22 6.82 -6.12
N GLY A 110 3.24 6.13 -5.60
CA GLY A 110 4.59 6.38 -5.98
C GLY A 110 4.92 5.55 -7.21
N THR A 111 5.50 6.18 -8.21
CA THR A 111 5.97 5.48 -9.41
C THR A 111 7.42 5.84 -9.65
N SER A 112 8.12 5.02 -10.44
CA SER A 112 9.40 5.44 -10.95
C SER A 112 9.14 6.62 -11.90
N GLY A 113 9.88 7.71 -11.74
CA GLY A 113 9.66 8.91 -12.56
C GLY A 113 9.68 8.64 -14.06
N ARG A 114 10.43 7.65 -14.49
CA ARG A 114 10.52 7.27 -15.89
C ARG A 114 9.17 6.87 -16.47
N THR A 115 8.43 6.03 -15.75
CA THR A 115 7.14 5.55 -16.21
C THR A 115 6.13 6.70 -16.25
N ALA A 116 6.10 7.50 -15.21
CA ALA A 116 5.18 8.63 -15.14
C ALA A 116 5.39 9.61 -16.28
N LEU A 117 6.66 9.92 -16.59
CA LEU A 117 6.98 10.84 -17.66
C LEU A 117 6.57 10.33 -19.04
N LYS A 118 6.70 9.04 -19.28
CA LYS A 118 6.33 8.46 -20.57
C LYS A 118 4.84 8.50 -20.82
N ASN A 119 4.06 8.49 -19.78
CA ASN A 119 2.61 8.39 -19.87
C ASN A 119 1.91 9.74 -19.74
N SER A 120 2.65 10.77 -19.56
CA SER A 120 2.07 12.10 -19.40
C SER A 120 1.96 12.85 -20.71
#